data_44da5b3b2772c02f94e4f792b9fb4d5c
#
_entry.id   44da5b3b2772c02f94e4f792b9fb4d5c
#
_cell.length_a   1.000
_cell.length_b   1.000
_cell.length_c   1.000
_cell.angle_alpha   90.00
_cell.angle_beta   90.00
_cell.angle_gamma   90.00
#
_symmetry.space_group_name_H-M   'P 1'
#
loop_
_entity.id
_entity.type
_entity.pdbx_description
1 polymer ?
#
loop_
_entity_poly.entity_id
_entity_poly.type
_entity_poly.pdbx_seq_one_letter_code
_entity_poly.pdbx_strand_id
1 'polypeptide(L)'
;LELLIFDFDGLILDTETAIFQAWTEVFLSYGTQLPLAEWAFCIGTSHNAFDVFSYLETRIGRPVDKTEIRERHRKRMLELIDVLPPRPGVVEYLEDARKNKIALAVASSSHQDWVMGHLSRLGLASRFHSIRTADDVTNVKPDPELYNLTLTTMGVDPQNAVVFEDSPNGITAAQAAGIFCVAVPNSVTIQLNLEHADLRIESMADLSLESLLHKIESLRLPV
;
A
#
# COMPACT_ATOMS: atom_id res chain seq x y z
N LEU A 1 -14.65 -17.93 2.01
CA LEU A 1 -13.91 -16.73 2.37
C LEU A 1 -14.72 -15.85 3.30
N GLU A 2 -14.07 -15.31 4.36
CA GLU A 2 -14.74 -14.56 5.42
C GLU A 2 -14.24 -13.13 5.55
N LEU A 3 -12.98 -12.85 5.12
CA LEU A 3 -12.32 -11.56 5.33
C LEU A 3 -11.48 -11.14 4.12
N LEU A 4 -11.63 -9.87 3.71
CA LEU A 4 -10.68 -9.17 2.84
C LEU A 4 -9.93 -8.13 3.66
N ILE A 5 -8.61 -8.15 3.58
CA ILE A 5 -7.72 -7.20 4.25
C ILE A 5 -7.03 -6.38 3.16
N PHE A 6 -7.12 -5.08 3.27
CA PHE A 6 -6.52 -4.14 2.32
C PHE A 6 -5.33 -3.45 3.00
N ASP A 7 -4.20 -3.38 2.31
CA ASP A 7 -3.25 -2.33 2.61
C ASP A 7 -3.86 -0.95 2.30
N PHE A 8 -3.23 0.12 2.74
CA PHE A 8 -3.76 1.47 2.53
C PHE A 8 -2.94 2.25 1.49
N ASP A 9 -1.66 2.50 1.79
CA ASP A 9 -0.79 3.36 0.99
C ASP A 9 -0.36 2.65 -0.30
N GLY A 10 -0.61 3.28 -1.45
CA GLY A 10 -0.33 2.66 -2.74
C GLY A 10 -1.38 1.64 -3.18
N LEU A 11 -2.28 1.18 -2.29
CA LEU A 11 -3.33 0.20 -2.60
C LEU A 11 -4.74 0.80 -2.62
N ILE A 12 -5.26 1.30 -1.49
CA ILE A 12 -6.56 1.99 -1.47
C ILE A 12 -6.42 3.38 -2.09
N LEU A 13 -5.36 4.09 -1.74
CA LEU A 13 -5.03 5.42 -2.22
C LEU A 13 -3.62 5.42 -2.81
N ASP A 14 -3.44 5.97 -4.00
CA ASP A 14 -2.13 5.97 -4.68
C ASP A 14 -1.19 7.04 -4.12
N THR A 15 -0.84 6.90 -2.86
CA THR A 15 0.06 7.80 -2.13
C THR A 15 1.48 7.72 -2.67
N GLU A 16 1.93 6.54 -3.12
CA GLU A 16 3.30 6.33 -3.61
C GLU A 16 3.61 7.14 -4.87
N THR A 17 2.68 7.17 -5.83
CA THR A 17 2.83 8.01 -7.03
C THR A 17 2.87 9.49 -6.69
N ALA A 18 2.04 9.95 -5.75
CA ALA A 18 2.03 11.34 -5.32
C ALA A 18 3.33 11.74 -4.58
N ILE A 19 3.85 10.88 -3.71
CA ILE A 19 5.12 11.06 -3.02
C ILE A 19 6.27 11.15 -4.04
N PHE A 20 6.34 10.22 -4.99
CA PHE A 20 7.35 10.23 -6.04
C PHE A 20 7.24 11.47 -6.92
N GLN A 21 6.04 11.88 -7.30
CA GLN A 21 5.83 13.11 -8.08
C GLN A 21 6.33 14.34 -7.33
N ALA A 22 6.02 14.47 -6.06
CA ALA A 22 6.49 15.61 -5.24
C ALA A 22 8.03 15.65 -5.17
N TRP A 23 8.71 14.50 -5.02
CA TRP A 23 10.16 14.43 -5.10
C TRP A 23 10.69 14.75 -6.49
N THR A 24 10.04 14.29 -7.55
CA THR A 24 10.43 14.62 -8.94
C THR A 24 10.40 16.13 -9.17
N GLU A 25 9.38 16.83 -8.69
CA GLU A 25 9.28 18.29 -8.76
C GLU A 25 10.42 18.99 -7.98
N VAL A 26 10.82 18.44 -6.82
CA VAL A 26 12.00 18.91 -6.08
C VAL A 26 13.26 18.78 -6.94
N PHE A 27 13.55 17.60 -7.48
CA PHE A 27 14.74 17.36 -8.30
C PHE A 27 14.79 18.26 -9.53
N LEU A 28 13.66 18.40 -10.24
CA LEU A 28 13.55 19.30 -11.40
C LEU A 28 13.87 20.76 -11.05
N SER A 29 13.48 21.24 -9.87
CA SER A 29 13.79 22.60 -9.43
C SER A 29 15.28 22.85 -9.21
N TYR A 30 16.05 21.79 -9.04
CA TYR A 30 17.52 21.83 -8.97
C TYR A 30 18.21 21.50 -10.30
N GLY A 31 17.44 21.39 -11.40
CA GLY A 31 17.97 21.10 -12.75
C GLY A 31 18.42 19.65 -12.94
N THR A 32 17.97 18.73 -12.12
CA THR A 32 18.30 17.29 -12.21
C THR A 32 17.03 16.43 -12.18
N GLN A 33 17.17 15.12 -12.31
CA GLN A 33 16.05 14.16 -12.33
C GLN A 33 16.26 13.09 -11.25
N LEU A 34 15.13 12.62 -10.70
CA LEU A 34 15.06 11.43 -9.86
C LEU A 34 14.50 10.28 -10.72
N PRO A 35 15.33 9.30 -11.11
CA PRO A 35 14.82 8.14 -11.85
C PRO A 35 13.90 7.29 -10.97
N LEU A 36 12.79 6.79 -11.54
CA LEU A 36 11.85 5.93 -10.82
C LEU A 36 12.55 4.66 -10.29
N ALA A 37 13.47 4.09 -11.06
CA ALA A 37 14.22 2.90 -10.63
C ALA A 37 15.03 3.15 -9.34
N GLU A 38 15.62 4.33 -9.16
CA GLU A 38 16.34 4.71 -7.94
C GLU A 38 15.36 4.93 -6.78
N TRP A 39 14.25 5.58 -7.04
CA TRP A 39 13.21 5.80 -6.03
C TRP A 39 12.57 4.50 -5.56
N ALA A 40 12.33 3.55 -6.45
CA ALA A 40 11.71 2.28 -6.13
C ALA A 40 12.48 1.48 -5.05
N PHE A 41 13.80 1.67 -4.93
CA PHE A 41 14.58 1.10 -3.83
C PHE A 41 14.19 1.63 -2.44
N CYS A 42 13.54 2.80 -2.34
CA CYS A 42 13.02 3.31 -1.06
C CYS A 42 11.82 2.52 -0.57
N ILE A 43 11.05 1.96 -1.51
CA ILE A 43 9.78 1.29 -1.25
C ILE A 43 10.08 -0.20 -1.08
N GLY A 44 9.65 -0.79 0.01
CA GLY A 44 9.86 -2.21 0.24
C GLY A 44 11.22 -2.58 0.84
N THR A 45 12.02 -1.60 1.26
CA THR A 45 13.23 -1.80 2.07
C THR A 45 13.13 -1.00 3.36
N SER A 46 14.00 -1.32 4.35
CA SER A 46 14.06 -0.53 5.58
C SER A 46 14.35 0.94 5.25
N HIS A 47 13.81 1.88 6.01
CA HIS A 47 13.86 3.34 5.84
C HIS A 47 15.27 3.97 5.58
N ASN A 48 16.32 3.18 5.61
CA ASN A 48 17.70 3.62 5.44
C ASN A 48 18.35 3.18 4.11
N ALA A 49 17.61 2.55 3.20
CA ALA A 49 18.19 1.99 1.98
C ALA A 49 18.56 3.06 0.92
N PHE A 50 17.90 4.21 0.93
CA PHE A 50 18.12 5.30 -0.01
C PHE A 50 17.99 6.66 0.68
N ASP A 51 19.07 7.43 0.73
CA ASP A 51 19.03 8.82 1.20
C ASP A 51 18.81 9.76 0.01
N VAL A 52 17.56 10.18 -0.18
CA VAL A 52 17.15 11.08 -1.26
C VAL A 52 17.89 12.42 -1.27
N PHE A 53 18.28 12.91 -0.09
CA PHE A 53 19.05 14.16 0.01
C PHE A 53 20.51 13.97 -0.44
N SER A 54 21.16 12.93 0.04
CA SER A 54 22.54 12.60 -0.39
C SER A 54 22.59 12.33 -1.89
N TYR A 55 21.56 11.68 -2.44
CA TYR A 55 21.45 11.48 -3.88
C TYR A 55 21.31 12.81 -4.63
N LEU A 56 20.43 13.73 -4.16
CA LEU A 56 20.29 15.06 -4.75
C LEU A 56 21.59 15.86 -4.68
N GLU A 57 22.22 15.93 -3.50
CA GLU A 57 23.49 16.65 -3.29
C GLU A 57 24.59 16.15 -4.21
N THR A 58 24.70 14.84 -4.41
CA THR A 58 25.65 14.21 -5.34
C THR A 58 25.40 14.65 -6.78
N ARG A 59 24.11 14.71 -7.19
CA ARG A 59 23.72 15.06 -8.57
C ARG A 59 24.01 16.53 -8.90
N ILE A 60 23.86 17.44 -7.91
CA ILE A 60 24.06 18.87 -8.11
C ILE A 60 25.44 19.40 -7.68
N GLY A 61 26.23 18.55 -7.00
CA GLY A 61 27.60 18.87 -6.58
C GLY A 61 27.71 19.87 -5.42
N ARG A 62 26.63 20.06 -4.63
CA ARG A 62 26.62 20.99 -3.48
C ARG A 62 25.60 20.56 -2.44
N PRO A 63 25.76 20.96 -1.16
CA PRO A 63 24.77 20.73 -0.12
C PRO A 63 23.47 21.50 -0.38
N VAL A 64 22.36 20.98 0.20
CA VAL A 64 21.04 21.58 0.14
C VAL A 64 20.48 21.87 1.53
N ASP A 65 19.53 22.79 1.64
CA ASP A 65 18.73 22.96 2.85
C ASP A 65 17.67 21.86 2.94
N LYS A 66 18.01 20.82 3.72
CA LYS A 66 17.16 19.64 3.90
C LYS A 66 15.82 19.98 4.59
N THR A 67 15.79 21.04 5.42
CA THR A 67 14.58 21.46 6.14
C THR A 67 13.61 22.11 5.17
N GLU A 68 14.07 23.08 4.38
CA GLU A 68 13.26 23.74 3.35
C GLU A 68 12.69 22.72 2.34
N ILE A 69 13.53 21.79 1.88
CA ILE A 69 13.11 20.76 0.93
C ILE A 69 12.04 19.83 1.54
N ARG A 70 12.21 19.39 2.80
CA ARG A 70 11.21 18.56 3.46
C ARG A 70 9.87 19.26 3.56
N GLU A 71 9.85 20.53 3.96
CA GLU A 71 8.63 21.31 4.07
C GLU A 71 7.94 21.48 2.72
N ARG A 72 8.70 21.83 1.69
CA ARG A 72 8.19 21.98 0.33
C ARG A 72 7.65 20.66 -0.23
N HIS A 73 8.41 19.57 -0.09
CA HIS A 73 7.99 18.24 -0.51
C HIS A 73 6.71 17.82 0.21
N ARG A 74 6.68 17.93 1.56
CA ARG A 74 5.51 17.56 2.36
C ARG A 74 4.25 18.34 1.94
N LYS A 75 4.38 19.65 1.77
CA LYS A 75 3.27 20.49 1.32
C LYS A 75 2.74 20.00 -0.03
N ARG A 76 3.65 19.81 -0.99
CA ARG A 76 3.28 19.39 -2.34
C ARG A 76 2.67 17.98 -2.38
N MET A 77 3.25 17.06 -1.64
CA MET A 77 2.74 15.70 -1.47
C MET A 77 1.29 15.71 -0.95
N LEU A 78 1.00 16.48 0.10
CA LEU A 78 -0.35 16.60 0.64
C LEU A 78 -1.33 17.21 -0.38
N GLU A 79 -0.95 18.27 -1.09
CA GLU A 79 -1.77 18.85 -2.16
C GLU A 79 -2.14 17.83 -3.24
N LEU A 80 -1.19 16.95 -3.60
CA LEU A 80 -1.43 15.90 -4.58
C LEU A 80 -2.35 14.81 -4.04
N ILE A 81 -2.13 14.36 -2.80
CA ILE A 81 -2.89 13.25 -2.19
C ILE A 81 -4.32 13.69 -1.88
N ASP A 82 -4.54 14.93 -1.44
CA ASP A 82 -5.87 15.41 -1.01
C ASP A 82 -6.91 15.40 -2.12
N VAL A 83 -6.50 15.42 -3.38
CA VAL A 83 -7.40 15.39 -4.54
C VAL A 83 -7.57 13.98 -5.12
N LEU A 84 -6.81 12.99 -4.66
CA LEU A 84 -6.89 11.64 -5.20
C LEU A 84 -8.19 10.94 -4.79
N PRO A 85 -8.87 10.27 -5.72
CA PRO A 85 -9.94 9.31 -5.42
C PRO A 85 -9.32 7.98 -4.95
N PRO A 86 -10.13 7.05 -4.44
CA PRO A 86 -9.70 5.66 -4.28
C PRO A 86 -9.20 5.08 -5.60
N ARG A 87 -8.26 4.16 -5.55
CA ARG A 87 -7.78 3.48 -6.76
C ARG A 87 -8.92 2.73 -7.46
N PRO A 88 -8.84 2.58 -8.79
CA PRO A 88 -9.87 1.91 -9.57
C PRO A 88 -10.17 0.49 -9.07
N GLY A 89 -11.45 0.17 -8.92
CA GLY A 89 -11.94 -1.13 -8.43
C GLY A 89 -12.03 -1.27 -6.92
N VAL A 90 -11.43 -0.38 -6.12
CA VAL A 90 -11.49 -0.44 -4.65
C VAL A 90 -12.93 -0.35 -4.16
N VAL A 91 -13.67 0.66 -4.59
CA VAL A 91 -15.06 0.89 -4.13
C VAL A 91 -15.96 -0.26 -4.53
N GLU A 92 -15.81 -0.76 -5.74
CA GLU A 92 -16.54 -1.91 -6.28
C GLU A 92 -16.28 -3.17 -5.43
N TYR A 93 -15.03 -3.43 -5.07
CA TYR A 93 -14.68 -4.58 -4.21
C TYR A 93 -15.28 -4.45 -2.81
N LEU A 94 -15.27 -3.26 -2.21
CA LEU A 94 -15.91 -3.03 -0.91
C LEU A 94 -17.45 -3.24 -0.98
N GLU A 95 -18.07 -2.82 -2.06
CA GLU A 95 -19.52 -3.02 -2.26
C GLU A 95 -19.87 -4.49 -2.49
N ASP A 96 -19.11 -5.18 -3.31
CA ASP A 96 -19.33 -6.60 -3.59
C ASP A 96 -19.05 -7.48 -2.36
N ALA A 97 -18.00 -7.18 -1.59
CA ALA A 97 -17.76 -7.84 -0.31
C ALA A 97 -18.94 -7.68 0.64
N ARG A 98 -19.52 -6.47 0.75
CA ARG A 98 -20.72 -6.23 1.57
C ARG A 98 -21.92 -7.05 1.10
N LYS A 99 -22.18 -7.13 -0.21
CA LYS A 99 -23.27 -7.94 -0.79
C LYS A 99 -23.12 -9.41 -0.44
N ASN A 100 -21.88 -9.91 -0.47
CA ASN A 100 -21.52 -11.29 -0.20
C ASN A 100 -21.29 -11.58 1.30
N LYS A 101 -21.51 -10.60 2.19
CA LYS A 101 -21.30 -10.69 3.65
C LYS A 101 -19.87 -11.07 4.03
N ILE A 102 -18.90 -10.65 3.24
CA ILE A 102 -17.49 -10.80 3.53
C ILE A 102 -17.04 -9.58 4.36
N ALA A 103 -16.37 -9.82 5.47
CA ALA A 103 -15.86 -8.76 6.33
C ALA A 103 -14.69 -8.02 5.66
N LEU A 104 -14.50 -6.75 6.03
CA LEU A 104 -13.50 -5.86 5.46
C LEU A 104 -12.60 -5.32 6.55
N ALA A 105 -11.29 -5.32 6.34
CA ALA A 105 -10.33 -4.71 7.24
C ALA A 105 -9.24 -3.94 6.47
N VAL A 106 -8.61 -2.99 7.15
CA VAL A 106 -7.38 -2.33 6.71
C VAL A 106 -6.25 -2.72 7.65
N ALA A 107 -5.06 -2.99 7.08
CA ALA A 107 -3.83 -3.21 7.81
C ALA A 107 -2.70 -2.41 7.14
N SER A 108 -2.27 -1.30 7.75
CA SER A 108 -1.29 -0.36 7.18
C SER A 108 -0.09 -0.14 8.09
N SER A 109 1.09 0.02 7.49
CA SER A 109 2.31 0.44 8.20
C SER A 109 2.37 1.94 8.50
N SER A 110 1.37 2.70 8.09
CA SER A 110 1.23 4.12 8.40
C SER A 110 0.53 4.35 9.74
N HIS A 111 0.68 5.55 10.30
CA HIS A 111 0.03 5.95 11.55
C HIS A 111 -1.49 6.13 11.39
N GLN A 112 -2.21 5.96 12.51
CA GLN A 112 -3.67 6.01 12.56
C GLN A 112 -4.24 7.33 12.03
N ASP A 113 -3.67 8.46 12.42
CA ASP A 113 -4.16 9.77 11.97
C ASP A 113 -4.10 9.93 10.45
N TRP A 114 -3.06 9.39 9.82
CA TRP A 114 -2.91 9.37 8.36
C TRP A 114 -3.98 8.52 7.69
N VAL A 115 -4.09 7.27 8.08
CA VAL A 115 -5.04 6.31 7.50
C VAL A 115 -6.48 6.77 7.70
N MET A 116 -6.85 7.12 8.95
CA MET A 116 -8.20 7.54 9.29
C MET A 116 -8.56 8.88 8.65
N GLY A 117 -7.62 9.83 8.57
CA GLY A 117 -7.83 11.11 7.91
C GLY A 117 -8.25 10.94 6.45
N HIS A 118 -7.50 10.14 5.71
CA HIS A 118 -7.80 9.88 4.29
C HIS A 118 -9.02 8.99 4.08
N LEU A 119 -9.20 7.91 4.86
CA LEU A 119 -10.41 7.09 4.77
C LEU A 119 -11.68 7.89 5.07
N SER A 120 -11.63 8.82 6.04
CA SER A 120 -12.75 9.72 6.36
C SER A 120 -13.02 10.71 5.22
N ARG A 121 -11.99 11.31 4.65
CA ARG A 121 -12.10 12.20 3.47
C ARG A 121 -12.74 11.49 2.28
N LEU A 122 -12.38 10.22 2.07
CA LEU A 122 -12.92 9.39 0.99
C LEU A 122 -14.32 8.82 1.29
N GLY A 123 -14.84 8.99 2.52
CA GLY A 123 -16.12 8.38 2.96
C GLY A 123 -16.06 6.86 3.10
N LEU A 124 -14.88 6.29 3.26
CA LEU A 124 -14.66 4.84 3.30
C LEU A 124 -14.46 4.28 4.72
N ALA A 125 -14.15 5.10 5.71
CA ALA A 125 -13.81 4.62 7.08
C ALA A 125 -14.89 3.69 7.67
N SER A 126 -16.17 4.01 7.48
CA SER A 126 -17.29 3.21 7.98
C SER A 126 -17.56 1.90 7.22
N ARG A 127 -16.85 1.65 6.13
CA ARG A 127 -16.94 0.41 5.35
C ARG A 127 -16.17 -0.74 5.99
N PHE A 128 -15.14 -0.42 6.77
CA PHE A 128 -14.24 -1.40 7.37
C PHE A 128 -14.68 -1.78 8.79
N HIS A 129 -14.65 -3.06 9.09
CA HIS A 129 -14.96 -3.63 10.42
C HIS A 129 -13.77 -3.50 11.37
N SER A 130 -12.56 -3.46 10.84
CA SER A 130 -11.31 -3.24 11.60
C SER A 130 -10.35 -2.40 10.77
N ILE A 131 -9.64 -1.47 11.41
CA ILE A 131 -8.55 -0.70 10.82
C ILE A 131 -7.38 -0.83 11.80
N ARG A 132 -6.28 -1.43 11.34
CA ARG A 132 -5.04 -1.61 12.10
C ARG A 132 -3.91 -0.85 11.43
N THR A 133 -3.10 -0.21 12.25
CA THR A 133 -2.09 0.75 11.83
C THR A 133 -0.78 0.51 12.57
N ALA A 134 0.27 1.25 12.22
CA ALA A 134 1.54 1.20 12.93
C ALA A 134 1.40 1.45 14.44
N ASP A 135 0.38 2.18 14.86
CA ASP A 135 0.17 2.51 16.28
C ASP A 135 -0.38 1.33 17.11
N ASP A 136 -0.84 0.27 16.45
CA ASP A 136 -1.40 -0.92 17.09
C ASP A 136 -0.36 -2.03 17.35
N VAL A 137 0.86 -1.91 16.79
CA VAL A 137 1.87 -2.99 16.76
C VAL A 137 3.25 -2.49 17.14
N THR A 138 4.15 -3.41 17.47
CA THR A 138 5.56 -3.10 17.72
C THR A 138 6.36 -3.10 16.42
N ASN A 139 6.05 -4.03 15.52
CA ASN A 139 6.75 -4.19 14.25
C ASN A 139 5.76 -4.06 13.10
N VAL A 140 6.07 -3.14 12.18
CA VAL A 140 5.32 -2.99 10.94
C VAL A 140 5.84 -3.97 9.86
N LYS A 141 5.14 -4.06 8.74
CA LYS A 141 5.55 -4.88 7.59
C LYS A 141 7.04 -4.62 7.25
N PRO A 142 7.84 -5.66 6.99
CA PRO A 142 7.47 -7.02 6.61
C PRO A 142 7.18 -8.00 7.75
N ASP A 143 7.14 -7.55 9.02
CA ASP A 143 6.69 -8.38 10.13
C ASP A 143 5.19 -8.68 9.99
N PRO A 144 4.74 -9.93 10.25
CA PRO A 144 3.33 -10.31 10.13
C PRO A 144 2.42 -9.77 11.24
N GLU A 145 2.93 -9.02 12.21
CA GLU A 145 2.21 -8.60 13.43
C GLU A 145 0.90 -7.89 13.10
N LEU A 146 0.89 -6.96 12.13
CA LEU A 146 -0.32 -6.24 11.68
C LEU A 146 -1.41 -7.19 11.16
N TYR A 147 -1.03 -8.16 10.34
CA TYR A 147 -1.97 -9.13 9.78
C TYR A 147 -2.46 -10.12 10.84
N ASN A 148 -1.58 -10.61 11.70
CA ASN A 148 -1.94 -11.49 12.81
C ASN A 148 -2.90 -10.81 13.79
N LEU A 149 -2.65 -9.53 14.11
CA LEU A 149 -3.54 -8.72 14.95
C LEU A 149 -4.90 -8.53 14.28
N THR A 150 -4.93 -8.28 12.98
CA THR A 150 -6.18 -8.13 12.20
C THR A 150 -6.98 -9.43 12.23
N LEU A 151 -6.35 -10.58 11.94
CA LEU A 151 -6.99 -11.90 12.01
C LEU A 151 -7.57 -12.19 13.39
N THR A 152 -6.77 -11.98 14.44
CA THR A 152 -7.18 -12.19 15.83
C THR A 152 -8.37 -11.31 16.20
N THR A 153 -8.33 -10.03 15.81
CA THR A 153 -9.42 -9.07 16.07
C THR A 153 -10.71 -9.48 15.38
N MET A 154 -10.60 -9.99 14.16
CA MET A 154 -11.75 -10.41 13.36
C MET A 154 -12.23 -11.83 13.69
N GLY A 155 -11.44 -12.61 14.42
CA GLY A 155 -11.75 -14.00 14.73
C GLY A 155 -11.77 -14.91 13.50
N VAL A 156 -10.92 -14.62 12.51
CA VAL A 156 -10.88 -15.32 11.22
C VAL A 156 -9.55 -16.08 11.06
N ASP A 157 -9.64 -17.30 10.60
CA ASP A 157 -8.45 -18.09 10.27
C ASP A 157 -7.75 -17.55 9.00
N PRO A 158 -6.41 -17.62 8.92
CA PRO A 158 -5.67 -17.11 7.75
C PRO A 158 -6.15 -17.68 6.41
N GLN A 159 -6.56 -18.96 6.39
CA GLN A 159 -7.06 -19.62 5.19
C GLN A 159 -8.39 -19.06 4.69
N ASN A 160 -9.17 -18.40 5.55
CA ASN A 160 -10.43 -17.76 5.23
C ASN A 160 -10.29 -16.26 4.95
N ALA A 161 -9.06 -15.76 4.89
CA ALA A 161 -8.74 -14.38 4.56
C ALA A 161 -8.00 -14.25 3.22
N VAL A 162 -8.09 -13.08 2.61
CA VAL A 162 -7.28 -12.64 1.46
C VAL A 162 -6.77 -11.23 1.73
N VAL A 163 -5.49 -11.01 1.45
CA VAL A 163 -4.84 -9.69 1.53
C VAL A 163 -4.67 -9.12 0.12
N PHE A 164 -4.93 -7.83 -0.03
CA PHE A 164 -4.54 -7.02 -1.19
C PHE A 164 -3.38 -6.12 -0.80
N GLU A 165 -2.30 -6.18 -1.58
CA GLU A 165 -1.04 -5.48 -1.34
C GLU A 165 -0.43 -4.93 -2.61
N ASP A 166 0.36 -3.87 -2.50
CA ASP A 166 1.10 -3.29 -3.62
C ASP A 166 2.62 -3.42 -3.47
N SER A 167 3.12 -3.81 -2.29
CA SER A 167 4.53 -3.73 -1.90
C SER A 167 5.15 -5.08 -1.56
N PRO A 168 6.48 -5.28 -1.80
CA PRO A 168 7.19 -6.51 -1.42
C PRO A 168 7.13 -6.79 0.09
N ASN A 169 7.24 -5.75 0.93
CA ASN A 169 7.19 -5.92 2.39
C ASN A 169 5.81 -6.37 2.86
N GLY A 170 4.75 -5.81 2.28
CA GLY A 170 3.40 -6.21 2.62
C GLY A 170 3.06 -7.63 2.18
N ILE A 171 3.50 -8.03 0.98
CA ILE A 171 3.36 -9.41 0.50
C ILE A 171 4.09 -10.38 1.44
N THR A 172 5.34 -10.05 1.81
CA THR A 172 6.13 -10.87 2.75
C THR A 172 5.41 -11.03 4.10
N ALA A 173 4.86 -9.94 4.64
CA ALA A 173 4.11 -9.95 5.89
C ALA A 173 2.84 -10.82 5.80
N ALA A 174 2.08 -10.71 4.70
CA ALA A 174 0.87 -11.49 4.48
C ALA A 174 1.17 -12.99 4.40
N GLN A 175 2.22 -13.38 3.67
CA GLN A 175 2.66 -14.77 3.57
C GLN A 175 3.17 -15.31 4.90
N ALA A 176 3.93 -14.51 5.66
CA ALA A 176 4.38 -14.91 7.00
C ALA A 176 3.21 -15.09 7.98
N ALA A 177 2.09 -14.38 7.77
CA ALA A 177 0.83 -14.59 8.50
C ALA A 177 0.00 -15.77 7.95
N GLY A 178 0.43 -16.46 6.90
CA GLY A 178 -0.27 -17.58 6.27
C GLY A 178 -1.49 -17.18 5.45
N ILE A 179 -1.60 -15.93 5.02
CA ILE A 179 -2.75 -15.39 4.30
C ILE A 179 -2.43 -15.36 2.79
N PHE A 180 -3.39 -15.79 1.97
CA PHE A 180 -3.30 -15.64 0.51
C PHE A 180 -3.20 -14.17 0.12
N CYS A 181 -2.15 -13.81 -0.61
CA CYS A 181 -1.84 -12.44 -0.97
C CYS A 181 -2.04 -12.18 -2.47
N VAL A 182 -2.86 -11.20 -2.80
CA VAL A 182 -3.06 -10.67 -4.15
C VAL A 182 -2.26 -9.39 -4.30
N ALA A 183 -1.23 -9.39 -5.13
CA ALA A 183 -0.49 -8.20 -5.47
C ALA A 183 -1.24 -7.34 -6.50
N VAL A 184 -1.35 -6.03 -6.21
CA VAL A 184 -1.98 -5.02 -7.07
C VAL A 184 -1.06 -3.82 -7.20
N PRO A 185 -0.05 -3.85 -8.06
CA PRO A 185 0.93 -2.78 -8.19
C PRO A 185 0.31 -1.44 -8.58
N ASN A 186 0.99 -0.36 -8.23
CA ASN A 186 0.77 0.97 -8.77
C ASN A 186 1.91 1.37 -9.73
N SER A 187 1.90 2.60 -10.24
CA SER A 187 2.90 3.06 -11.22
C SER A 187 4.34 3.06 -10.69
N VAL A 188 4.52 3.09 -9.39
CA VAL A 188 5.83 3.06 -8.72
C VAL A 188 6.21 1.61 -8.37
N THR A 189 5.32 0.89 -7.69
CA THR A 189 5.61 -0.46 -7.19
C THR A 189 5.65 -1.52 -8.28
N ILE A 190 5.14 -1.23 -9.47
CA ILE A 190 5.28 -2.11 -10.66
C ILE A 190 6.76 -2.38 -11.04
N GLN A 191 7.68 -1.50 -10.61
CA GLN A 191 9.13 -1.67 -10.81
C GLN A 191 9.76 -2.66 -9.81
N LEU A 192 9.01 -3.04 -8.77
CA LEU A 192 9.51 -3.92 -7.71
C LEU A 192 9.22 -5.39 -8.03
N ASN A 193 9.97 -6.28 -7.37
CA ASN A 193 9.70 -7.70 -7.47
C ASN A 193 8.50 -8.08 -6.59
N LEU A 194 7.36 -8.36 -7.21
CA LEU A 194 6.13 -8.81 -6.56
C LEU A 194 5.79 -10.28 -6.90
N GLU A 195 6.72 -11.02 -7.53
CA GLU A 195 6.50 -12.39 -8.02
C GLU A 195 6.26 -13.42 -6.91
N HIS A 196 6.62 -13.08 -5.67
CA HIS A 196 6.37 -13.94 -4.52
C HIS A 196 4.92 -13.86 -4.00
N ALA A 197 4.05 -12.99 -4.52
CA ALA A 197 2.63 -13.01 -4.22
C ALA A 197 1.96 -14.27 -4.79
N ASP A 198 0.91 -14.75 -4.13
CA ASP A 198 0.15 -15.92 -4.59
C ASP A 198 -0.60 -15.67 -5.90
N LEU A 199 -0.99 -14.42 -6.12
CA LEU A 199 -1.62 -13.94 -7.35
C LEU A 199 -1.25 -12.48 -7.59
N ARG A 200 -1.08 -12.11 -8.86
CA ARG A 200 -0.94 -10.71 -9.28
C ARG A 200 -2.07 -10.35 -10.24
N ILE A 201 -2.66 -9.18 -10.02
CA ILE A 201 -3.57 -8.50 -10.94
C ILE A 201 -3.06 -7.08 -11.19
N GLU A 202 -3.28 -6.52 -12.37
CA GLU A 202 -2.79 -5.18 -12.68
C GLU A 202 -3.65 -4.09 -12.04
N SER A 203 -4.97 -4.34 -11.92
CA SER A 203 -5.92 -3.44 -11.27
C SER A 203 -7.09 -4.23 -10.67
N MET A 204 -7.65 -3.77 -9.56
CA MET A 204 -8.92 -4.29 -9.05
C MET A 204 -10.10 -4.00 -10.00
N ALA A 205 -9.96 -3.04 -10.92
CA ALA A 205 -10.98 -2.76 -11.93
C ALA A 205 -11.01 -3.76 -13.09
N ASP A 206 -9.93 -4.54 -13.28
CA ASP A 206 -9.82 -5.47 -14.42
C ASP A 206 -10.64 -6.75 -14.21
N LEU A 207 -11.00 -7.07 -12.98
CA LEU A 207 -11.64 -8.31 -12.62
C LEU A 207 -12.68 -8.06 -11.53
N SER A 208 -13.90 -8.59 -11.67
CA SER A 208 -14.87 -8.53 -10.58
C SER A 208 -14.39 -9.31 -9.35
N LEU A 209 -14.84 -8.91 -8.15
CA LEU A 209 -14.47 -9.65 -6.94
C LEU A 209 -14.89 -11.13 -7.05
N GLU A 210 -16.07 -11.43 -7.57
CA GLU A 210 -16.55 -12.81 -7.78
C GLU A 210 -15.58 -13.61 -8.67
N SER A 211 -15.17 -13.04 -9.81
CA SER A 211 -14.22 -13.70 -10.72
C SER A 211 -12.85 -13.90 -10.09
N LEU A 212 -12.41 -12.93 -9.27
CA LEU A 212 -11.16 -13.05 -8.50
C LEU A 212 -11.24 -14.19 -7.49
N LEU A 213 -12.34 -14.27 -6.74
CA LEU A 213 -12.53 -15.32 -5.72
C LEU A 213 -12.55 -16.71 -6.33
N HIS A 214 -13.23 -16.91 -7.46
CA HIS A 214 -13.17 -18.18 -8.20
C HIS A 214 -11.75 -18.54 -8.64
N LYS A 215 -10.97 -17.54 -9.09
CA LYS A 215 -9.56 -17.75 -9.45
C LYS A 215 -8.72 -18.17 -8.23
N ILE A 216 -8.90 -17.51 -7.09
CA ILE A 216 -8.22 -17.85 -5.83
C ILE A 216 -8.58 -19.28 -5.39
N GLU A 217 -9.86 -19.65 -5.43
CA GLU A 217 -10.30 -21.00 -5.11
C GLU A 217 -9.63 -22.06 -5.99
N SER A 218 -9.54 -21.81 -7.30
CA SER A 218 -8.86 -22.72 -8.23
C SER A 218 -7.37 -22.90 -7.94
N LEU A 219 -6.69 -21.85 -7.42
CA LEU A 219 -5.26 -21.91 -7.06
C LEU A 219 -5.02 -22.59 -5.70
N ARG A 220 -6.02 -22.62 -4.83
CA ARG A 220 -5.95 -23.29 -3.50
C ARG A 220 -6.27 -24.77 -3.53
N LEU A 221 -6.87 -25.27 -4.62
CA LEU A 221 -7.15 -26.70 -4.75
C LEU A 221 -5.83 -27.46 -4.99
N PRO A 222 -5.54 -28.52 -4.25
CA PRO A 222 -4.38 -29.37 -4.53
C PRO A 222 -4.54 -30.02 -5.91
N VAL A 223 -3.47 -29.98 -6.69
CA VAL A 223 -3.34 -30.70 -7.98
C VAL A 223 -3.25 -32.21 -7.72
#